data_49de2e5f544113934d6a39a91e56830f
#
_entry.id   49de2e5f544113934d6a39a91e56830f
#
_cell.length_a   1.000
_cell.length_b   1.000
_cell.length_c   1.000
_cell.angle_alpha   90.00
_cell.angle_beta   90.00
_cell.angle_gamma   90.00
#
_symmetry.space_group_name_H-M   'P 1'
#
loop_
_entity.id
_entity.type
_entity.pdbx_description
1 polymer ?
#
loop_
_entity_poly.entity_id
_entity_poly.type
_entity_poly.pdbx_seq_one_letter_code
_entity_poly.pdbx_strand_id
1 'polypeptide(L)'
;MMATEFLHDEAAHRYTMLVGGERVSFLEYRDHGSSVVFHHTVTVPQYRGRGFAAKLVEHAVDDVERAGRGPITPSCWFVAEWFDRHPERAG
;
A
#
# COMPACT_ATOMS: atom_id res chain seq x y z
N MET A 1 2.17 -23.49 -5.53
CA MET A 1 2.61 -22.12 -5.17
C MET A 1 1.44 -21.15 -5.39
N MET A 2 1.11 -20.35 -4.41
CA MET A 2 -0.02 -19.42 -4.53
C MET A 2 0.43 -18.16 -5.27
N ALA A 3 -0.38 -17.72 -6.22
CA ALA A 3 -0.12 -16.50 -6.97
C ALA A 3 -0.47 -15.27 -6.11
N THR A 4 0.38 -14.25 -6.19
CA THR A 4 0.13 -12.97 -5.55
C THR A 4 -0.37 -11.99 -6.60
N GLU A 5 -1.48 -11.32 -6.30
CA GLU A 5 -2.04 -10.30 -7.18
C GLU A 5 -2.24 -9.01 -6.39
N PHE A 6 -2.08 -7.90 -7.08
CA PHE A 6 -2.36 -6.58 -6.52
C PHE A 6 -3.43 -5.91 -7.37
N LEU A 7 -4.47 -5.43 -6.72
CA LEU A 7 -5.56 -4.74 -7.40
C LEU A 7 -5.58 -3.28 -6.96
N HIS A 8 -5.89 -2.40 -7.89
CA HIS A 8 -6.05 -0.98 -7.59
C HIS A 8 -7.46 -0.56 -7.99
N ASP A 9 -8.30 -0.28 -6.99
CA ASP A 9 -9.64 0.25 -7.22
C ASP A 9 -9.58 1.76 -7.03
N GLU A 10 -9.48 2.50 -8.15
CA GLU A 10 -9.34 3.95 -8.10
C GLU A 10 -10.58 4.63 -7.54
N ALA A 11 -11.76 4.10 -7.83
CA ALA A 11 -13.01 4.68 -7.34
C ALA A 11 -13.11 4.57 -5.81
N ALA A 12 -12.64 3.48 -5.25
CA ALA A 12 -12.64 3.26 -3.80
C ALA A 12 -11.39 3.81 -3.11
N HIS A 13 -10.39 4.29 -3.85
CA HIS A 13 -9.09 4.72 -3.33
C HIS A 13 -8.46 3.60 -2.49
N ARG A 14 -8.36 2.42 -3.06
CA ARG A 14 -7.88 1.24 -2.33
C ARG A 14 -6.98 0.37 -3.19
N TYR A 15 -5.87 -0.07 -2.59
CA TYR A 15 -5.03 -1.14 -3.12
C TYR A 15 -5.32 -2.40 -2.31
N THR A 16 -5.49 -3.52 -2.99
CA THR A 16 -5.76 -4.80 -2.34
C THR A 16 -4.75 -5.83 -2.79
N MET A 17 -4.26 -6.64 -1.84
CA MET A 17 -3.35 -7.74 -2.12
C MET A 17 -4.10 -9.06 -1.97
N LEU A 18 -4.02 -9.88 -2.99
CA LEU A 18 -4.61 -11.23 -2.99
C LEU A 18 -3.50 -12.26 -3.03
N VAL A 19 -3.65 -13.34 -2.28
CA VAL A 19 -2.77 -14.50 -2.34
C VAL A 19 -3.64 -15.72 -2.53
N GLY A 20 -3.42 -16.44 -3.64
CA GLY A 20 -4.25 -17.58 -3.98
C GLY A 20 -5.73 -17.22 -4.12
N GLY A 21 -6.01 -16.01 -4.58
CA GLY A 21 -7.37 -15.53 -4.76
C GLY A 21 -8.04 -14.99 -3.49
N GLU A 22 -7.36 -15.06 -2.34
CA GLU A 22 -7.90 -14.55 -1.08
C GLU A 22 -7.31 -13.18 -0.74
N ARG A 23 -8.16 -12.27 -0.30
CA ARG A 23 -7.72 -10.95 0.15
C ARG A 23 -6.99 -11.09 1.48
N VAL A 24 -5.71 -10.72 1.49
CA VAL A 24 -4.87 -10.83 2.69
C VAL A 24 -4.57 -9.46 3.32
N SER A 25 -4.57 -8.40 2.52
CA SER A 25 -4.25 -7.07 3.03
C SER A 25 -4.82 -6.01 2.10
N PHE A 26 -5.13 -4.83 2.63
CA PHE A 26 -5.51 -3.69 1.78
C PHE A 26 -4.99 -2.39 2.38
N LEU A 27 -4.83 -1.39 1.51
CA LEU A 27 -4.36 -0.05 1.85
C LEU A 27 -5.33 0.95 1.26
N GLU A 28 -5.81 1.87 2.09
CA GLU A 28 -6.70 2.94 1.65
C GLU A 28 -5.97 4.27 1.65
N TYR A 29 -6.26 5.11 0.66
CA TYR A 29 -5.60 6.38 0.50
C TYR A 29 -6.59 7.49 0.17
N ARG A 30 -6.12 8.73 0.31
CA ARG A 30 -6.86 9.91 -0.14
C ARG A 30 -6.03 10.58 -1.23
N ASP A 31 -6.69 11.00 -2.28
CA ASP A 31 -6.05 11.66 -3.41
C ASP A 31 -6.42 13.14 -3.37
N HIS A 32 -5.44 14.00 -3.12
CA HIS A 32 -5.64 15.45 -3.07
C HIS A 32 -5.21 16.14 -4.35
N GLY A 33 -4.93 15.38 -5.42
CA GLY A 33 -4.48 15.94 -6.69
C GLY A 33 -2.99 16.25 -6.69
N SER A 34 -2.50 17.00 -5.72
CA SER A 34 -1.10 17.37 -5.60
C SER A 34 -0.32 16.44 -4.66
N SER A 35 -1.02 15.56 -3.95
CA SER A 35 -0.40 14.59 -3.05
C SER A 35 -1.35 13.44 -2.81
N VAL A 36 -0.81 12.33 -2.34
CA VAL A 36 -1.60 11.13 -1.99
C VAL A 36 -1.30 10.79 -0.54
N VAL A 37 -2.37 10.64 0.27
CA VAL A 37 -2.23 10.32 1.68
C VAL A 37 -2.56 8.84 1.90
N PHE A 38 -1.57 8.06 2.32
CA PHE A 38 -1.79 6.66 2.72
C PHE A 38 -2.21 6.66 4.18
N HIS A 39 -3.49 6.46 4.45
CA HIS A 39 -4.02 6.67 5.80
C HIS A 39 -4.45 5.42 6.54
N HIS A 40 -4.56 4.29 5.85
CA HIS A 40 -5.07 3.09 6.51
C HIS A 40 -4.57 1.82 5.81
N THR A 41 -3.99 0.91 6.61
CA THR A 41 -3.50 -0.37 6.11
C THR A 41 -4.01 -1.45 7.05
N VAL A 42 -4.63 -2.47 6.48
CA VAL A 42 -5.18 -3.59 7.24
C VAL A 42 -4.66 -4.90 6.66
N THR A 43 -4.26 -5.80 7.53
CA THR A 43 -3.95 -7.19 7.16
C THR A 43 -4.93 -8.09 7.88
N VAL A 44 -5.54 -9.01 7.14
CA VAL A 44 -6.46 -9.99 7.73
C VAL A 44 -5.71 -10.75 8.84
N PRO A 45 -6.28 -10.88 10.04
CA PRO A 45 -5.55 -11.39 11.21
C PRO A 45 -4.77 -12.70 11.00
N GLN A 46 -5.34 -13.66 10.28
CA GLN A 46 -4.68 -14.94 10.03
C GLN A 46 -3.45 -14.83 9.14
N TYR A 47 -3.26 -13.70 8.48
CA TYR A 47 -2.12 -13.48 7.59
C TYR A 47 -1.09 -12.51 8.16
N ARG A 48 -1.26 -12.07 9.40
CA ARG A 48 -0.32 -11.15 10.04
C ARG A 48 1.03 -11.84 10.29
N GLY A 49 2.08 -11.03 10.30
CA GLY A 49 3.44 -11.52 10.57
C GLY A 49 4.11 -12.20 9.38
N ARG A 50 3.55 -12.09 8.19
CA ARG A 50 4.11 -12.71 6.98
C ARG A 50 4.70 -11.69 6.00
N GLY A 51 4.72 -10.42 6.37
CA GLY A 51 5.29 -9.37 5.52
C GLY A 51 4.38 -8.93 4.37
N PHE A 52 3.12 -9.33 4.35
CA PHE A 52 2.21 -8.98 3.25
C PHE A 52 1.94 -7.49 3.20
N ALA A 53 1.73 -6.85 4.35
CA ALA A 53 1.47 -5.41 4.38
C ALA A 53 2.65 -4.62 3.81
N ALA A 54 3.88 -5.02 4.10
CA ALA A 54 5.06 -4.35 3.56
C ALA A 54 5.12 -4.47 2.03
N LYS A 55 4.79 -5.63 1.50
CA LYS A 55 4.74 -5.84 0.05
C LYS A 55 3.66 -5.01 -0.61
N LEU A 56 2.52 -4.88 0.07
CA LEU A 56 1.42 -4.06 -0.43
C LEU A 56 1.81 -2.58 -0.48
N VAL A 57 2.44 -2.07 0.59
CA VAL A 57 2.90 -0.68 0.62
C VAL A 57 3.91 -0.43 -0.49
N GLU A 58 4.86 -1.33 -0.69
CA GLU A 58 5.85 -1.21 -1.76
C GLU A 58 5.15 -1.13 -3.13
N HIS A 59 4.19 -2.00 -3.38
CA HIS A 59 3.45 -1.98 -4.64
C HIS A 59 2.71 -0.66 -4.84
N ALA A 60 2.04 -0.18 -3.79
CA ALA A 60 1.28 1.07 -3.87
C ALA A 60 2.19 2.27 -4.10
N VAL A 61 3.35 2.32 -3.42
CA VAL A 61 4.35 3.38 -3.61
C VAL A 61 4.85 3.37 -5.05
N ASP A 62 5.20 2.19 -5.57
CA ASP A 62 5.67 2.04 -6.96
C ASP A 62 4.62 2.54 -7.94
N ASP A 63 3.36 2.20 -7.73
CA ASP A 63 2.27 2.58 -8.61
C ASP A 63 2.07 4.10 -8.64
N VAL A 64 2.07 4.73 -7.46
CA VAL A 64 1.92 6.18 -7.34
C VAL A 64 3.09 6.90 -8.03
N GLU A 65 4.31 6.40 -7.84
CA GLU A 65 5.50 7.00 -8.45
C GLU A 65 5.46 6.87 -9.97
N ARG A 66 5.10 5.69 -10.48
CA ARG A 66 5.01 5.47 -11.93
C ARG A 66 3.94 6.33 -12.58
N ALA A 67 2.86 6.58 -11.86
CA ALA A 67 1.78 7.42 -12.36
C ALA A 67 2.10 8.91 -12.25
N GLY A 68 3.22 9.27 -11.64
CA GLY A 68 3.60 10.67 -11.45
C GLY A 68 2.72 11.40 -10.45
N ARG A 69 2.11 10.65 -9.52
CA ARG A 69 1.18 11.18 -8.53
C ARG A 69 1.86 11.18 -7.17
N GLY A 70 2.27 12.06 -6.66
CA GLY A 70 2.97 12.18 -5.39
C GLY A 70 3.22 13.63 -5.11
N PRO A 71 3.80 13.95 -3.99
CA PRO A 71 4.37 13.05 -2.99
C PRO A 71 3.34 12.26 -2.21
N ILE A 72 3.83 11.23 -1.50
CA ILE A 72 3.01 10.41 -0.62
C ILE A 72 3.18 10.91 0.80
N THR A 73 2.05 11.13 1.49
CA THR A 73 2.06 11.47 2.91
C THR A 73 1.67 10.24 3.70
N PRO A 74 2.56 9.70 4.55
CA PRO A 74 2.24 8.52 5.35
C PRO A 74 1.54 8.95 6.65
N SER A 75 0.22 8.88 6.64
CA SER A 75 -0.60 9.21 7.80
C SER A 75 -0.81 8.01 8.73
N CYS A 76 -0.63 6.80 8.20
CA CYS A 76 -0.72 5.56 8.96
C CYS A 76 0.68 5.23 9.53
N TRP A 77 0.74 4.84 10.83
CA TRP A 77 2.03 4.55 11.47
C TRP A 77 2.81 3.44 10.73
N PHE A 78 2.11 2.44 10.19
CA PHE A 78 2.77 1.35 9.47
C PHE A 78 3.45 1.87 8.20
N VAL A 79 2.77 2.73 7.45
CA VAL A 79 3.34 3.32 6.23
C VAL A 79 4.51 4.23 6.57
N ALA A 80 4.38 5.02 7.64
CA ALA A 80 5.46 5.88 8.10
C ALA A 80 6.71 5.05 8.45
N GLU A 81 6.52 3.95 9.15
CA GLU A 81 7.62 3.04 9.49
C GLU A 81 8.23 2.43 8.23
N TRP A 82 7.41 2.09 7.25
CA TRP A 82 7.92 1.56 5.97
C TRP A 82 8.85 2.58 5.31
N PHE A 83 8.46 3.85 5.26
CA PHE A 83 9.33 4.90 4.70
C PHE A 83 10.59 5.10 5.52
N ASP A 84 10.51 4.98 6.84
CA ASP A 84 11.70 5.08 7.70
C ASP A 84 12.73 3.99 7.36
N ARG A 85 12.25 2.82 6.97
CA ARG A 85 13.12 1.71 6.58
C ARG A 85 13.57 1.78 5.12
N HIS A 86 13.00 2.68 4.35
CA HIS A 86 13.30 2.86 2.93
C HIS A 86 13.57 4.34 2.65
N PRO A 87 14.62 4.92 3.27
CA PRO A 87 14.88 6.36 3.13
C PRO A 87 15.12 6.82 1.68
N GLU A 88 15.56 5.91 0.81
CA GLU A 88 15.73 6.20 -0.61
C GLU A 88 14.41 6.43 -1.34
N ARG A 89 13.30 6.01 -0.72
CA ARG A 89 11.95 6.16 -1.29
C ARG A 89 11.20 7.36 -0.72
N ALA A 90 11.72 7.97 0.32
CA ALA A 90 11.10 9.14 0.94
C ALA A 90 11.18 10.31 -0.03
N GLY A 91 10.06 10.66 -0.56
CA GLY A 91 10.00 11.75 -1.55
C GLY A 91 9.40 13.01 -1.00
#